data_198b3f55a9613c78505e741c57f4d653
#
_entry.id   198b3f55a9613c78505e741c57f4d653
#
_cell.length_a   1.000
_cell.length_b   1.000
_cell.length_c   1.000
_cell.angle_alpha   90.00
_cell.angle_beta   90.00
_cell.angle_gamma   90.00
#
_symmetry.space_group_name_H-M   'P 1'
#
loop_
_entity.id
_entity.type
_entity.pdbx_description
1 polymer ?
#
loop_
_entity_poly.entity_id
_entity_poly.type
_entity_poly.pdbx_seq_one_letter_code
_entity_poly.pdbx_strand_id
1 'polypeptide(L)'
;MHLTLFGEVQLFLLIAVTSASFLYWINHKYKSLNRQIIRAIDIPVYLLDRQGIVVKLLNTPTEKANRLPFLNPGVLNINNLVTDADECRKYMTSLLRVLNTRTSDSLTLKIRIESGEKLYIAVRMVYLNRNYVIAFIRDITEDEVQRRENEKYRFFLESILENLPIATTVKDKNDEGRYLIWNKKAAEMMEVPAEDIVGHYEEEFKPLMQDNFIQETDKEVEESEIPQSYIKHFVNPKGREYILSFHKTLVSYNKGKERWIVSSALDITELLAAKEKAEEDNRLKSAFLANMSQEIRTP
;
A
#
# COMPACT_ATOMS: atom_id res chain seq x y z
N MET A 1 -1.59 83.32 -23.17
CA MET A 1 -1.56 82.02 -23.83
C MET A 1 -0.35 81.16 -23.47
N HIS A 2 0.80 81.74 -23.10
CA HIS A 2 2.00 80.93 -22.72
C HIS A 2 2.01 80.34 -21.28
N LEU A 3 1.25 80.94 -20.35
CA LEU A 3 1.21 80.49 -18.97
C LEU A 3 0.34 79.23 -18.77
N THR A 4 -0.65 78.97 -19.61
CA THR A 4 -1.52 77.76 -19.53
C THR A 4 -0.80 76.52 -20.07
N LEU A 5 -0.02 76.67 -21.13
CA LEU A 5 0.75 75.55 -21.71
C LEU A 5 1.83 75.01 -20.75
N PHE A 6 2.48 75.91 -19.98
CA PHE A 6 3.50 75.51 -18.99
C PHE A 6 2.91 74.76 -17.80
N GLY A 7 1.69 75.11 -17.38
CA GLY A 7 0.96 74.43 -16.32
C GLY A 7 0.49 73.03 -16.75
N GLU A 8 0.02 72.86 -17.98
CA GLU A 8 -0.39 71.56 -18.52
C GLU A 8 0.78 70.61 -18.69
N VAL A 9 1.95 71.10 -19.15
CA VAL A 9 3.14 70.22 -19.26
C VAL A 9 3.66 69.82 -17.89
N GLN A 10 3.62 70.65 -16.87
CA GLN A 10 3.99 70.29 -15.49
C GLN A 10 3.03 69.33 -14.89
N LEU A 11 1.72 69.45 -15.13
CA LEU A 11 0.71 68.47 -14.64
C LEU A 11 0.91 67.14 -15.32
N PHE A 12 1.18 67.10 -16.62
CA PHE A 12 1.46 65.86 -17.37
C PHE A 12 2.72 65.14 -16.86
N LEU A 13 3.80 65.91 -16.61
CA LEU A 13 5.02 65.34 -16.03
C LEU A 13 4.80 64.80 -14.61
N LEU A 14 4.01 65.45 -13.78
CA LEU A 14 3.68 64.99 -12.43
C LEU A 14 2.87 63.70 -12.45
N ILE A 15 1.89 63.61 -13.35
CA ILE A 15 1.08 62.40 -13.52
C ILE A 15 1.95 61.26 -14.06
N ALA A 16 2.84 61.50 -15.01
CA ALA A 16 3.74 60.51 -15.56
C ALA A 16 4.72 59.95 -14.50
N VAL A 17 5.31 60.84 -13.67
CA VAL A 17 6.24 60.45 -12.60
C VAL A 17 5.52 59.67 -11.49
N THR A 18 4.31 60.13 -11.09
CA THR A 18 3.52 59.38 -10.07
C THR A 18 3.06 58.03 -10.58
N SER A 19 2.63 57.94 -11.84
CA SER A 19 2.24 56.65 -12.45
C SER A 19 3.42 55.70 -12.59
N ALA A 20 4.59 56.20 -13.01
CA ALA A 20 5.80 55.39 -13.09
C ALA A 20 6.27 54.91 -11.70
N SER A 21 6.21 55.79 -10.69
CA SER A 21 6.54 55.44 -9.30
C SER A 21 5.57 54.42 -8.72
N PHE A 22 4.28 54.54 -9.03
CA PHE A 22 3.25 53.58 -8.61
C PHE A 22 3.43 52.21 -9.28
N LEU A 23 3.71 52.18 -10.58
CA LEU A 23 4.02 50.94 -11.31
C LEU A 23 5.30 50.31 -10.81
N TYR A 24 6.35 51.10 -10.53
CA TYR A 24 7.57 50.59 -9.92
C TYR A 24 7.32 50.02 -8.52
N TRP A 25 6.53 50.67 -7.67
CA TRP A 25 6.17 50.18 -6.33
C TRP A 25 5.35 48.89 -6.39
N ILE A 26 4.34 48.85 -7.27
CA ILE A 26 3.57 47.62 -7.51
C ILE A 26 4.49 46.48 -7.94
N ASN A 27 5.31 46.70 -8.94
CA ASN A 27 6.23 45.68 -9.47
C ASN A 27 7.22 45.21 -8.38
N HIS A 28 7.75 46.15 -7.57
CA HIS A 28 8.64 45.80 -6.46
C HIS A 28 7.92 45.00 -5.35
N LYS A 29 6.69 45.38 -5.00
CA LYS A 29 5.86 44.70 -4.01
C LYS A 29 5.51 43.28 -4.46
N TYR A 30 5.10 43.11 -5.73
CA TYR A 30 4.82 41.78 -6.29
C TYR A 30 6.08 40.91 -6.37
N LYS A 31 7.23 41.47 -6.73
CA LYS A 31 8.51 40.75 -6.71
C LYS A 31 8.90 40.29 -5.30
N SER A 32 8.68 41.14 -4.29
CA SER A 32 8.94 40.77 -2.89
C SER A 32 8.00 39.68 -2.40
N LEU A 33 6.70 39.80 -2.68
CA LEU A 33 5.69 38.80 -2.29
C LEU A 33 5.95 37.45 -2.97
N ASN A 34 6.24 37.45 -4.28
CA ASN A 34 6.55 36.23 -5.01
C ASN A 34 7.80 35.52 -4.44
N ARG A 35 8.83 36.26 -4.05
CA ARG A 35 10.01 35.69 -3.38
C ARG A 35 9.67 35.12 -2.02
N GLN A 36 8.81 35.75 -1.24
CA GLN A 36 8.38 35.23 0.06
C GLN A 36 7.56 33.94 -0.09
N ILE A 37 6.63 33.91 -1.05
CA ILE A 37 5.84 32.71 -1.35
C ILE A 37 6.76 31.55 -1.76
N ILE A 38 7.69 31.77 -2.68
CA ILE A 38 8.61 30.73 -3.15
C ILE A 38 9.51 30.23 -2.00
N ARG A 39 9.97 31.12 -1.12
CA ARG A 39 10.78 30.77 0.06
C ARG A 39 10.01 30.01 1.13
N ALA A 40 8.70 30.21 1.21
CA ALA A 40 7.84 29.47 2.14
C ALA A 40 7.58 28.01 1.71
N ILE A 41 7.92 27.65 0.46
CA ILE A 41 7.80 26.29 -0.04
C ILE A 41 9.00 25.49 0.47
N ASP A 42 8.73 24.46 1.29
CA ASP A 42 9.76 23.63 1.91
C ASP A 42 10.19 22.42 1.04
N ILE A 43 10.06 22.57 -0.27
CA ILE A 43 10.61 21.63 -1.26
C ILE A 43 11.44 22.39 -2.27
N PRO A 44 12.50 21.79 -2.84
CA PRO A 44 13.31 22.43 -3.87
C PRO A 44 12.47 22.78 -5.10
N VAL A 45 12.62 24.03 -5.56
CA VAL A 45 11.94 24.55 -6.76
C VAL A 45 13.00 25.00 -7.76
N TYR A 46 13.00 24.36 -8.91
CA TYR A 46 13.99 24.60 -9.96
C TYR A 46 13.37 25.26 -11.19
N LEU A 47 14.17 26.08 -11.85
CA LEU A 47 13.88 26.55 -13.19
C LEU A 47 14.64 25.67 -14.18
N LEU A 48 13.90 25.03 -15.08
CA LEU A 48 14.44 24.18 -16.15
C LEU A 48 14.30 24.88 -17.49
N ASP A 49 15.26 24.67 -18.39
CA ASP A 49 15.14 25.07 -19.79
C ASP A 49 14.34 24.03 -20.62
N ARG A 50 14.26 24.25 -21.94
CA ARG A 50 13.54 23.35 -22.86
C ARG A 50 14.18 21.97 -22.99
N GLN A 51 15.46 21.84 -22.66
CA GLN A 51 16.24 20.59 -22.67
C GLN A 51 16.16 19.86 -21.31
N GLY A 52 15.50 20.45 -20.31
CA GLY A 52 15.43 19.90 -18.97
C GLY A 52 16.67 20.16 -18.11
N ILE A 53 17.52 21.11 -18.55
CA ILE A 53 18.71 21.52 -17.79
C ILE A 53 18.29 22.46 -16.67
N VAL A 54 18.85 22.27 -15.48
CA VAL A 54 18.63 23.14 -14.32
C VAL A 54 19.34 24.48 -14.55
N VAL A 55 18.55 25.52 -14.79
CA VAL A 55 19.05 26.88 -14.97
C VAL A 55 19.27 27.56 -13.62
N LYS A 56 18.36 27.35 -12.67
CA LYS A 56 18.39 28.03 -11.37
C LYS A 56 17.58 27.28 -10.31
N LEU A 57 18.08 27.28 -9.08
CA LEU A 57 17.30 26.98 -7.88
C LEU A 57 16.56 28.25 -7.44
N LEU A 58 15.25 28.20 -7.30
CA LEU A 58 14.40 29.37 -7.02
C LEU A 58 14.21 29.62 -5.52
N ASN A 59 14.38 28.61 -4.68
CA ASN A 59 14.31 28.69 -3.23
C ASN A 59 15.47 27.95 -2.56
N THR A 60 15.62 28.17 -1.25
CA THR A 60 16.56 27.41 -0.39
C THR A 60 15.71 26.63 0.62
N PRO A 61 15.34 25.38 0.31
CA PRO A 61 14.59 24.54 1.25
C PRO A 61 15.43 24.27 2.51
N THR A 62 14.77 23.84 3.58
CA THR A 62 15.47 23.41 4.80
C THR A 62 16.42 22.26 4.51
N GLU A 63 17.46 22.07 5.34
CA GLU A 63 18.43 20.96 5.16
C GLU A 63 17.74 19.59 5.11
N LYS A 64 16.65 19.40 5.85
CA LYS A 64 15.86 18.16 5.81
C LYS A 64 15.15 17.92 4.47
N ALA A 65 14.74 18.99 3.79
CA ALA A 65 14.08 18.91 2.49
C ALA A 65 15.07 18.85 1.33
N ASN A 66 16.33 19.20 1.55
CA ASN A 66 17.38 19.24 0.54
C ASN A 66 18.31 18.03 0.63
N ARG A 67 17.77 16.82 0.55
CA ARG A 67 18.56 15.58 0.38
C ARG A 67 19.14 15.43 -1.05
N LEU A 68 18.89 16.41 -1.91
CA LEU A 68 19.34 16.44 -3.31
C LEU A 68 20.41 17.55 -3.53
N PRO A 69 21.56 17.54 -2.80
CA PRO A 69 22.54 18.63 -2.82
C PRO A 69 23.27 18.79 -4.17
N PHE A 70 23.12 17.81 -5.05
CA PHE A 70 23.80 17.72 -6.34
C PHE A 70 23.04 18.39 -7.49
N LEU A 71 21.83 18.93 -7.24
CA LEU A 71 21.08 19.68 -8.26
C LEU A 71 21.58 21.16 -8.33
N ASN A 72 22.87 21.33 -8.60
CA ASN A 72 23.48 22.65 -8.76
C ASN A 72 23.15 23.27 -10.13
N PRO A 73 22.77 24.56 -10.17
CA PRO A 73 22.51 25.26 -11.42
C PRO A 73 23.72 25.22 -12.35
N GLY A 74 23.46 24.95 -13.64
CA GLY A 74 24.46 25.01 -14.71
C GLY A 74 25.32 23.74 -14.91
N VAL A 75 25.28 22.80 -13.97
CA VAL A 75 26.06 21.54 -14.06
C VAL A 75 25.15 20.34 -14.33
N LEU A 76 23.86 20.43 -14.01
CA LEU A 76 23.01 19.26 -13.99
C LEU A 76 21.95 19.28 -15.06
N ASN A 77 22.11 18.35 -15.97
CA ASN A 77 21.02 17.79 -16.73
C ASN A 77 20.43 16.62 -15.94
N ILE A 78 19.14 16.68 -15.60
CA ILE A 78 18.46 15.55 -14.95
C ILE A 78 18.66 14.26 -15.73
N ASN A 79 18.82 14.34 -17.05
CA ASN A 79 19.18 13.21 -17.91
C ASN A 79 20.48 12.51 -17.50
N ASN A 80 21.42 13.19 -16.85
CA ASN A 80 22.67 12.57 -16.40
C ASN A 80 22.53 11.78 -15.09
N LEU A 81 21.47 12.06 -14.31
CA LEU A 81 21.15 11.33 -13.10
C LEU A 81 20.27 10.12 -13.36
N VAL A 82 19.53 10.16 -14.45
CA VAL A 82 18.65 9.08 -14.86
C VAL A 82 19.49 8.10 -15.69
N THR A 83 19.98 7.07 -15.03
CA THR A 83 20.84 6.05 -15.69
C THR A 83 20.06 5.03 -16.52
N ASP A 84 18.74 5.03 -16.40
CA ASP A 84 17.82 4.13 -17.09
C ASP A 84 17.19 4.85 -18.30
N ALA A 85 17.31 4.27 -19.49
CA ALA A 85 16.75 4.84 -20.73
C ALA A 85 15.23 5.04 -20.66
N ASP A 86 14.50 4.16 -19.96
CA ASP A 86 13.06 4.28 -19.81
C ASP A 86 12.67 5.45 -18.88
N GLU A 87 13.40 5.63 -17.79
CA GLU A 87 13.20 6.76 -16.89
C GLU A 87 13.52 8.09 -17.57
N CYS A 88 14.60 8.13 -18.37
CA CYS A 88 14.96 9.28 -19.20
C CYS A 88 13.84 9.62 -20.20
N ARG A 89 13.30 8.59 -20.87
CA ARG A 89 12.17 8.75 -21.81
C ARG A 89 10.92 9.30 -21.12
N LYS A 90 10.57 8.79 -19.94
CA LYS A 90 9.45 9.30 -19.13
C LYS A 90 9.62 10.78 -18.81
N TYR A 91 10.82 11.18 -18.35
CA TYR A 91 11.14 12.56 -18.02
C TYR A 91 10.99 13.48 -19.24
N MET A 92 11.62 13.14 -20.36
CA MET A 92 11.56 13.92 -21.59
C MET A 92 10.14 14.01 -22.16
N THR A 93 9.39 12.91 -22.11
CA THR A 93 7.99 12.89 -22.57
C THR A 93 7.12 13.83 -21.72
N SER A 94 7.31 13.84 -20.42
CA SER A 94 6.60 14.74 -19.49
C SER A 94 6.98 16.20 -19.74
N LEU A 95 8.27 16.51 -19.89
CA LEU A 95 8.75 17.86 -20.18
C LEU A 95 8.17 18.39 -21.49
N LEU A 96 8.21 17.59 -22.56
CA LEU A 96 7.65 17.96 -23.85
C LEU A 96 6.13 18.15 -23.80
N ARG A 97 5.43 17.31 -23.03
CA ARG A 97 3.99 17.46 -22.79
C ARG A 97 3.69 18.80 -22.14
N VAL A 98 4.38 19.14 -21.06
CA VAL A 98 4.20 20.43 -20.35
C VAL A 98 4.45 21.62 -21.28
N LEU A 99 5.52 21.59 -22.09
CA LEU A 99 5.84 22.66 -23.02
C LEU A 99 4.81 22.82 -24.15
N ASN A 100 4.27 21.72 -24.66
CA ASN A 100 3.34 21.70 -25.79
C ASN A 100 1.90 22.01 -25.35
N THR A 101 1.45 21.42 -24.24
CA THR A 101 0.05 21.57 -23.77
C THR A 101 -0.14 22.77 -22.86
N ARG A 102 0.96 23.34 -22.33
CA ARG A 102 0.95 24.43 -21.32
C ARG A 102 0.23 24.05 -20.02
N THR A 103 0.15 22.77 -19.72
CA THR A 103 -0.45 22.23 -18.50
C THR A 103 0.66 21.70 -17.58
N SER A 104 0.34 21.42 -16.32
CA SER A 104 1.27 20.76 -15.41
C SER A 104 1.27 19.24 -15.63
N ASP A 105 2.39 18.60 -15.38
CA ASP A 105 2.52 17.14 -15.35
C ASP A 105 3.33 16.70 -14.12
N SER A 106 3.10 15.46 -13.67
CA SER A 106 3.78 14.90 -12.49
C SER A 106 4.21 13.47 -12.79
N LEU A 107 5.43 13.14 -12.38
CA LEU A 107 5.99 11.81 -12.56
C LEU A 107 6.91 11.45 -11.39
N THR A 108 7.11 10.16 -11.20
CA THR A 108 8.11 9.61 -10.29
C THR A 108 9.26 9.06 -11.12
N LEU A 109 10.48 9.39 -10.74
CA LEU A 109 11.71 8.93 -11.38
C LEU A 109 12.57 8.19 -10.38
N LYS A 110 13.24 7.14 -10.88
CA LYS A 110 14.31 6.47 -10.17
C LYS A 110 15.64 6.99 -10.70
N ILE A 111 16.40 7.60 -9.83
CA ILE A 111 17.72 8.14 -10.16
C ILE A 111 18.83 7.39 -9.43
N ARG A 112 20.04 7.48 -9.94
CA ARG A 112 21.23 6.99 -9.24
C ARG A 112 22.18 8.17 -9.04
N ILE A 113 22.59 8.38 -7.79
CA ILE A 113 23.58 9.41 -7.46
C ILE A 113 25.01 8.86 -7.60
N GLU A 114 26.00 9.75 -7.54
CA GLU A 114 27.41 9.42 -7.72
C GLU A 114 27.93 8.37 -6.73
N SER A 115 27.38 8.32 -5.52
CA SER A 115 27.67 7.28 -4.52
C SER A 115 27.20 5.87 -4.93
N GLY A 116 26.43 5.74 -6.03
CA GLY A 116 25.80 4.51 -6.47
C GLY A 116 24.43 4.23 -5.83
N GLU A 117 24.02 5.05 -4.86
CA GLU A 117 22.72 4.94 -4.21
C GLU A 117 21.58 5.24 -5.17
N LYS A 118 20.45 4.53 -5.00
CA LYS A 118 19.24 4.72 -5.79
C LYS A 118 18.26 5.56 -5.00
N LEU A 119 17.83 6.67 -5.56
CA LEU A 119 16.80 7.53 -4.99
C LEU A 119 15.53 7.52 -5.85
N TYR A 120 14.40 7.72 -5.21
CA TYR A 120 13.12 7.95 -5.87
C TYR A 120 12.73 9.40 -5.67
N ILE A 121 12.51 10.12 -6.78
CA ILE A 121 12.11 11.52 -6.76
C ILE A 121 10.75 11.71 -7.41
N ALA A 122 9.90 12.47 -6.76
CA ALA A 122 8.68 12.98 -7.37
C ALA A 122 8.98 14.32 -8.01
N VAL A 123 8.69 14.46 -9.30
CA VAL A 123 8.90 15.67 -10.07
C VAL A 123 7.55 16.17 -10.56
N ARG A 124 7.17 17.38 -10.18
CA ARG A 124 6.03 18.09 -10.75
C ARG A 124 6.52 19.26 -11.58
N MET A 125 6.20 19.25 -12.86
CA MET A 125 6.56 20.29 -13.81
C MET A 125 5.36 21.18 -14.10
N VAL A 126 5.59 22.49 -14.14
CA VAL A 126 4.59 23.52 -14.42
C VAL A 126 5.10 24.44 -15.51
N TYR A 127 4.30 24.64 -16.55
CA TYR A 127 4.64 25.56 -17.63
C TYR A 127 4.80 27.00 -17.12
N LEU A 128 5.91 27.63 -17.42
CA LEU A 128 6.14 29.04 -17.13
C LEU A 128 6.03 29.89 -18.39
N ASN A 129 6.82 29.55 -19.42
CA ASN A 129 6.80 30.21 -20.72
C ASN A 129 7.44 29.31 -21.79
N ARG A 130 7.60 29.81 -23.02
CA ARG A 130 8.13 29.04 -24.14
C ARG A 130 9.55 28.49 -23.93
N ASN A 131 10.32 29.05 -23.02
CA ASN A 131 11.73 28.70 -22.79
C ASN A 131 11.96 27.97 -21.47
N TYR A 132 11.01 28.06 -20.51
CA TYR A 132 11.22 27.61 -19.14
C TYR A 132 10.03 26.86 -18.57
N VAL A 133 10.35 25.90 -17.74
CA VAL A 133 9.44 25.11 -16.89
C VAL A 133 9.88 25.25 -15.44
N ILE A 134 8.92 25.36 -14.52
CA ILE A 134 9.19 25.26 -13.08
C ILE A 134 9.04 23.78 -12.68
N ALA A 135 10.05 23.25 -12.00
CA ALA A 135 10.00 21.89 -11.45
C ALA A 135 10.07 21.91 -9.93
N PHE A 136 9.14 21.22 -9.30
CA PHE A 136 9.14 20.88 -7.89
C PHE A 136 9.68 19.48 -7.76
N ILE A 137 10.78 19.28 -7.03
CA ILE A 137 11.44 17.98 -6.90
C ILE A 137 11.47 17.60 -5.43
N ARG A 138 10.88 16.46 -5.10
CA ARG A 138 10.83 15.91 -3.75
C ARG A 138 11.47 14.54 -3.72
N ASP A 139 12.35 14.30 -2.76
CA ASP A 139 12.82 12.96 -2.43
C ASP A 139 11.67 12.19 -1.74
N ILE A 140 11.31 11.07 -2.32
CA ILE A 140 10.27 10.16 -1.81
C ILE A 140 10.83 8.77 -1.56
N THR A 141 12.15 8.65 -1.40
CA THR A 141 12.82 7.36 -1.29
C THR A 141 12.32 6.58 -0.08
N GLU A 142 12.21 7.20 1.08
CA GLU A 142 11.71 6.55 2.29
C GLU A 142 10.25 6.08 2.11
N ASP A 143 9.38 6.95 1.59
CA ASP A 143 7.97 6.64 1.34
C ASP A 143 7.84 5.47 0.34
N GLU A 144 8.64 5.48 -0.73
CA GLU A 144 8.60 4.47 -1.77
C GLU A 144 9.19 3.13 -1.32
N VAL A 145 10.25 3.15 -0.52
CA VAL A 145 10.82 1.92 0.10
C VAL A 145 9.81 1.30 1.05
N GLN A 146 9.23 2.08 1.97
CA GLN A 146 8.20 1.59 2.88
C GLN A 146 6.98 1.03 2.14
N ARG A 147 6.51 1.74 1.12
CA ARG A 147 5.37 1.28 0.30
C ARG A 147 5.67 -0.09 -0.31
N ARG A 148 6.86 -0.26 -0.91
CA ARG A 148 7.28 -1.53 -1.53
C ARG A 148 7.47 -2.65 -0.52
N GLU A 149 8.02 -2.35 0.64
CA GLU A 149 8.12 -3.33 1.72
C GLU A 149 6.75 -3.78 2.19
N ASN A 150 5.83 -2.84 2.43
CA ASN A 150 4.46 -3.16 2.81
C ASN A 150 3.73 -3.99 1.74
N GLU A 151 3.87 -3.64 0.45
CA GLU A 151 3.33 -4.43 -0.66
C GLU A 151 3.92 -5.84 -0.70
N LYS A 152 5.24 -5.96 -0.49
CA LYS A 152 5.92 -7.25 -0.43
C LYS A 152 5.44 -8.10 0.75
N TYR A 153 5.31 -7.50 1.95
CA TYR A 153 4.80 -8.20 3.13
C TYR A 153 3.35 -8.64 2.92
N ARG A 154 2.51 -7.80 2.37
CA ARG A 154 1.12 -8.15 2.07
C ARG A 154 1.05 -9.32 1.09
N PHE A 155 1.75 -9.23 -0.03
CA PHE A 155 1.82 -10.32 -1.01
C PHE A 155 2.34 -11.63 -0.40
N PHE A 156 3.36 -11.54 0.47
CA PHE A 156 3.92 -12.71 1.15
C PHE A 156 2.90 -13.36 2.09
N LEU A 157 2.19 -12.58 2.90
CA LEU A 157 1.16 -13.07 3.81
C LEU A 157 -0.03 -13.67 3.04
N GLU A 158 -0.51 -13.00 2.00
CA GLU A 158 -1.54 -13.52 1.11
C GLU A 158 -1.11 -14.86 0.47
N SER A 159 0.13 -14.92 -0.03
CA SER A 159 0.68 -16.15 -0.62
C SER A 159 0.78 -17.31 0.38
N ILE A 160 1.16 -17.02 1.63
CA ILE A 160 1.17 -18.04 2.69
C ILE A 160 -0.25 -18.55 2.92
N LEU A 161 -1.20 -17.67 3.18
CA LEU A 161 -2.59 -18.02 3.48
C LEU A 161 -3.22 -18.86 2.35
N GLU A 162 -2.99 -18.46 1.10
CA GLU A 162 -3.51 -19.19 -0.07
C GLU A 162 -2.92 -20.60 -0.26
N ASN A 163 -1.67 -20.81 0.17
CA ASN A 163 -0.98 -22.09 0.00
C ASN A 163 -0.96 -22.96 1.26
N LEU A 164 -1.56 -22.51 2.37
CA LEU A 164 -1.71 -23.38 3.55
C LEU A 164 -2.63 -24.56 3.24
N PRO A 165 -2.26 -25.81 3.66
CA PRO A 165 -3.12 -27.00 3.50
C PRO A 165 -4.24 -27.04 4.56
N ILE A 166 -4.57 -25.91 5.16
CA ILE A 166 -5.54 -25.72 6.24
C ILE A 166 -6.56 -24.70 5.77
N ALA A 167 -7.84 -25.01 5.82
CA ALA A 167 -8.90 -24.05 5.56
C ALA A 167 -8.83 -22.94 6.61
N THR A 168 -8.65 -21.69 6.16
CA THR A 168 -8.50 -20.55 7.04
C THR A 168 -9.50 -19.47 6.66
N THR A 169 -10.23 -18.98 7.66
CA THR A 169 -11.21 -17.91 7.49
C THR A 169 -11.00 -16.84 8.56
N VAL A 170 -11.31 -15.59 8.22
CA VAL A 170 -11.28 -14.47 9.16
C VAL A 170 -12.56 -13.68 9.02
N LYS A 171 -13.20 -13.38 10.16
CA LYS A 171 -14.40 -12.54 10.24
C LYS A 171 -14.14 -11.28 11.03
N ASP A 172 -14.71 -10.16 10.58
CA ASP A 172 -14.69 -8.88 11.29
C ASP A 172 -15.85 -8.84 12.31
N LYS A 173 -15.50 -8.78 13.59
CA LYS A 173 -16.51 -8.69 14.66
C LYS A 173 -17.04 -7.27 14.88
N ASN A 174 -16.37 -6.27 14.33
CA ASN A 174 -16.85 -4.90 14.34
C ASN A 174 -17.86 -4.62 13.23
N ASP A 175 -17.96 -5.53 12.26
CA ASP A 175 -18.86 -5.46 11.12
C ASP A 175 -19.68 -6.75 11.01
N GLU A 176 -20.45 -7.05 12.05
CA GLU A 176 -21.45 -8.14 12.17
C GLU A 176 -20.95 -9.52 11.72
N GLY A 177 -19.63 -9.73 11.72
CA GLY A 177 -19.01 -11.00 11.31
C GLY A 177 -18.83 -11.16 9.81
N ARG A 178 -18.67 -10.06 9.08
CA ARG A 178 -18.35 -10.08 7.66
C ARG A 178 -17.04 -10.82 7.40
N TYR A 179 -17.01 -11.70 6.40
CA TYR A 179 -15.83 -12.42 6.01
C TYR A 179 -14.80 -11.49 5.34
N LEU A 180 -13.58 -11.47 5.91
CA LEU A 180 -12.44 -10.75 5.38
C LEU A 180 -11.47 -11.67 4.62
N ILE A 181 -11.34 -12.92 5.06
CA ILE A 181 -10.44 -13.91 4.47
C ILE A 181 -11.19 -15.23 4.32
N TRP A 182 -11.01 -15.85 3.17
CA TRP A 182 -11.46 -17.17 2.81
C TRP A 182 -10.42 -17.76 1.87
N ASN A 183 -9.46 -18.54 2.41
CA ASN A 183 -8.33 -19.01 1.62
C ASN A 183 -8.72 -20.11 0.63
N LYS A 184 -7.81 -20.44 -0.27
CA LYS A 184 -8.01 -21.45 -1.29
C LYS A 184 -8.46 -22.80 -0.70
N LYS A 185 -7.89 -23.24 0.45
CA LYS A 185 -8.27 -24.50 1.08
C LYS A 185 -9.69 -24.47 1.64
N ALA A 186 -10.15 -23.34 2.18
CA ALA A 186 -11.54 -23.15 2.59
C ALA A 186 -12.48 -23.20 1.37
N ALA A 187 -12.11 -22.55 0.28
CA ALA A 187 -12.87 -22.60 -0.96
C ALA A 187 -12.98 -24.01 -1.55
N GLU A 188 -11.89 -24.78 -1.55
CA GLU A 188 -11.88 -26.18 -1.99
C GLU A 188 -12.72 -27.09 -1.10
N MET A 189 -12.64 -26.93 0.21
CA MET A 189 -13.35 -27.76 1.18
C MET A 189 -14.86 -27.52 1.18
N MET A 190 -15.25 -26.25 1.14
CA MET A 190 -16.65 -25.82 1.12
C MET A 190 -17.23 -25.79 -0.30
N GLU A 191 -16.37 -25.88 -1.32
CA GLU A 191 -16.73 -25.76 -2.75
C GLU A 191 -17.45 -24.44 -3.09
N VAL A 192 -17.05 -23.37 -2.39
CA VAL A 192 -17.53 -21.99 -2.62
C VAL A 192 -16.30 -21.09 -2.81
N PRO A 193 -16.21 -20.39 -3.95
CA PRO A 193 -15.08 -19.53 -4.22
C PRO A 193 -15.02 -18.34 -3.27
N ALA A 194 -13.81 -17.83 -3.02
CA ALA A 194 -13.59 -16.71 -2.10
C ALA A 194 -14.32 -15.42 -2.52
N GLU A 195 -14.46 -15.21 -3.83
CA GLU A 195 -15.15 -14.04 -4.41
C GLU A 195 -16.64 -13.97 -4.05
N ASP A 196 -17.25 -15.11 -3.75
CA ASP A 196 -18.67 -15.20 -3.35
C ASP A 196 -18.86 -15.01 -1.84
N ILE A 197 -17.80 -15.16 -1.03
CA ILE A 197 -17.83 -15.15 0.44
C ILE A 197 -17.23 -13.89 1.03
N VAL A 198 -16.09 -13.44 0.52
CA VAL A 198 -15.36 -12.29 1.07
C VAL A 198 -16.19 -11.01 0.86
N GLY A 199 -16.40 -10.28 1.95
CA GLY A 199 -17.23 -9.08 1.95
C GLY A 199 -18.70 -9.32 2.29
N HIS A 200 -19.12 -10.59 2.44
CA HIS A 200 -20.48 -11.00 2.77
C HIS A 200 -20.59 -11.50 4.22
N TYR A 201 -21.81 -11.63 4.71
CA TYR A 201 -22.13 -12.09 6.08
C TYR A 201 -22.48 -13.57 6.09
N GLU A 202 -22.18 -14.23 7.19
CA GLU A 202 -22.47 -15.67 7.33
C GLU A 202 -23.96 -16.00 7.11
N GLU A 203 -24.85 -15.11 7.51
CA GLU A 203 -26.29 -15.30 7.37
C GLU A 203 -26.75 -15.48 5.93
N GLU A 204 -26.03 -14.92 4.97
CA GLU A 204 -26.29 -15.05 3.54
C GLU A 204 -26.00 -16.48 3.03
N PHE A 205 -25.18 -17.23 3.78
CA PHE A 205 -24.74 -18.60 3.44
C PHE A 205 -25.36 -19.69 4.31
N LYS A 206 -26.35 -19.38 5.16
CA LYS A 206 -27.05 -20.38 5.99
C LYS A 206 -27.52 -21.63 5.25
N PRO A 207 -27.94 -21.57 3.98
CA PRO A 207 -28.28 -22.78 3.22
C PRO A 207 -27.09 -23.70 2.95
N LEU A 208 -25.85 -23.19 3.04
CA LEU A 208 -24.62 -23.95 2.84
C LEU A 208 -24.10 -24.59 4.14
N MET A 209 -24.56 -24.10 5.29
CA MET A 209 -24.17 -24.54 6.63
C MET A 209 -25.35 -25.26 7.26
N GLN A 210 -25.26 -26.58 7.43
CA GLN A 210 -26.39 -27.45 7.89
C GLN A 210 -26.76 -27.23 9.36
N ASP A 211 -25.94 -26.53 10.16
CA ASP A 211 -26.18 -26.26 11.57
C ASP A 211 -25.60 -24.91 12.04
N ASN A 212 -25.90 -24.52 13.29
CA ASN A 212 -25.44 -23.28 13.92
C ASN A 212 -24.03 -23.41 14.54
N PHE A 213 -23.29 -24.49 14.29
CA PHE A 213 -22.01 -24.77 14.93
C PHE A 213 -21.01 -23.61 14.82
N ILE A 214 -20.91 -22.99 13.64
CA ILE A 214 -19.94 -21.90 13.42
C ILE A 214 -20.33 -20.70 14.25
N GLN A 215 -21.60 -20.32 14.28
CA GLN A 215 -22.11 -19.18 15.07
C GLN A 215 -21.97 -19.40 16.58
N GLU A 216 -22.33 -20.60 17.07
CA GLU A 216 -22.22 -20.94 18.48
C GLU A 216 -20.77 -20.90 18.96
N THR A 217 -19.86 -21.50 18.18
CA THR A 217 -18.44 -21.51 18.54
C THR A 217 -17.76 -20.15 18.34
N ASP A 218 -18.20 -19.31 17.40
CA ASP A 218 -17.75 -17.93 17.28
C ASP A 218 -18.14 -17.11 18.51
N LYS A 219 -19.37 -17.28 18.97
CA LYS A 219 -19.89 -16.63 20.19
C LYS A 219 -19.13 -17.07 21.44
N GLU A 220 -18.88 -18.39 21.58
CA GLU A 220 -18.12 -18.93 22.72
C GLU A 220 -16.71 -18.33 22.81
N VAL A 221 -16.00 -18.26 21.67
CA VAL A 221 -14.67 -17.65 21.60
C VAL A 221 -14.72 -16.14 21.88
N GLU A 222 -15.76 -15.46 21.43
CA GLU A 222 -15.95 -14.04 21.68
C GLU A 222 -16.22 -13.73 23.15
N GLU A 223 -17.04 -14.53 23.83
CA GLU A 223 -17.40 -14.35 25.22
C GLU A 223 -16.27 -14.76 26.18
N SER A 224 -15.57 -15.85 25.87
CA SER A 224 -14.48 -16.35 26.72
C SER A 224 -13.15 -15.64 26.49
N GLU A 225 -12.95 -15.07 25.30
CA GLU A 225 -11.67 -14.54 24.80
C GLU A 225 -10.53 -15.58 24.84
N ILE A 226 -10.84 -16.87 24.98
CA ILE A 226 -9.90 -17.98 25.04
C ILE A 226 -9.99 -18.77 23.72
N PRO A 227 -8.84 -19.09 23.08
CA PRO A 227 -8.84 -19.96 21.92
C PRO A 227 -9.49 -21.30 22.19
N GLN A 228 -10.33 -21.76 21.28
CA GLN A 228 -11.07 -23.01 21.39
C GLN A 228 -10.68 -23.97 20.27
N SER A 229 -10.79 -25.28 20.56
CA SER A 229 -10.56 -26.34 19.59
C SER A 229 -11.67 -27.35 19.63
N TYR A 230 -12.15 -27.74 18.46
CA TYR A 230 -13.26 -28.69 18.30
C TYR A 230 -12.92 -29.76 17.26
N ILE A 231 -13.39 -30.95 17.45
CA ILE A 231 -13.40 -32.02 16.41
C ILE A 231 -14.85 -32.23 16.02
N LYS A 232 -15.13 -32.13 14.72
CA LYS A 232 -16.49 -32.28 14.20
C LYS A 232 -16.51 -33.08 12.91
N HIS A 233 -17.49 -33.98 12.81
CA HIS A 233 -17.90 -34.56 11.54
C HIS A 233 -18.65 -33.52 10.73
N PHE A 234 -18.19 -33.23 9.54
CA PHE A 234 -18.71 -32.19 8.66
C PHE A 234 -19.01 -32.78 7.29
N VAL A 235 -20.16 -32.41 6.73
CA VAL A 235 -20.56 -32.75 5.38
C VAL A 235 -20.70 -31.50 4.58
N ASN A 236 -19.94 -31.37 3.50
CA ASN A 236 -19.99 -30.18 2.66
C ASN A 236 -21.29 -30.12 1.83
N PRO A 237 -21.61 -28.99 1.17
CA PRO A 237 -22.84 -28.85 0.38
C PRO A 237 -23.04 -29.90 -0.73
N LYS A 238 -21.94 -30.50 -1.22
CA LYS A 238 -21.99 -31.59 -2.23
C LYS A 238 -22.02 -33.01 -1.64
N GLY A 239 -22.14 -33.13 -0.32
CA GLY A 239 -22.26 -34.42 0.35
C GLY A 239 -20.92 -35.10 0.65
N ARG A 240 -19.78 -34.45 0.50
CA ARG A 240 -18.48 -34.98 0.88
C ARG A 240 -18.27 -34.85 2.39
N GLU A 241 -17.89 -35.98 3.02
CA GLU A 241 -17.71 -36.09 4.45
C GLU A 241 -16.25 -35.81 4.84
N TYR A 242 -16.08 -35.13 5.97
CA TYR A 242 -14.79 -34.80 6.58
C TYR A 242 -14.86 -34.96 8.09
N ILE A 243 -13.75 -35.31 8.71
CA ILE A 243 -13.54 -35.10 10.15
C ILE A 243 -12.59 -33.93 10.29
N LEU A 244 -13.12 -32.81 10.77
CA LEU A 244 -12.39 -31.57 10.85
C LEU A 244 -11.95 -31.26 12.27
N SER A 245 -10.68 -30.94 12.44
CA SER A 245 -10.16 -30.26 13.65
C SER A 245 -10.20 -28.76 13.44
N PHE A 246 -11.17 -28.12 14.11
CA PHE A 246 -11.31 -26.66 14.12
C PHE A 246 -10.47 -26.06 15.24
N HIS A 247 -9.84 -24.93 14.95
CA HIS A 247 -9.24 -24.06 15.94
C HIS A 247 -9.74 -22.64 15.69
N LYS A 248 -10.26 -21.98 16.72
CA LYS A 248 -10.78 -20.62 16.65
C LYS A 248 -10.15 -19.74 17.71
N THR A 249 -9.83 -18.52 17.34
CA THR A 249 -9.27 -17.51 18.25
C THR A 249 -9.81 -16.12 17.94
N LEU A 250 -10.01 -15.32 19.00
CA LEU A 250 -10.28 -13.91 18.88
C LEU A 250 -8.96 -13.15 18.85
N VAL A 251 -8.74 -12.38 17.81
CA VAL A 251 -7.60 -11.48 17.67
C VAL A 251 -8.08 -10.05 17.88
N SER A 252 -7.44 -9.32 18.79
CA SER A 252 -7.77 -7.93 19.09
C SER A 252 -6.59 -7.02 18.78
N TYR A 253 -6.82 -5.90 18.10
CA TYR A 253 -5.83 -4.90 17.77
C TYR A 253 -6.28 -3.52 18.27
N ASN A 254 -5.34 -2.58 18.40
CA ASN A 254 -5.60 -1.19 18.78
C ASN A 254 -6.44 -1.07 20.07
N LYS A 255 -6.03 -1.79 21.14
CA LYS A 255 -6.73 -1.85 22.44
C LYS A 255 -8.18 -2.33 22.34
N GLY A 256 -8.45 -3.32 21.50
CA GLY A 256 -9.77 -3.91 21.32
C GLY A 256 -10.74 -3.13 20.42
N LYS A 257 -10.25 -2.09 19.75
CA LYS A 257 -11.06 -1.35 18.76
C LYS A 257 -11.33 -2.13 17.49
N GLU A 258 -10.42 -3.04 17.16
CA GLU A 258 -10.53 -3.92 16.01
C GLU A 258 -10.46 -5.36 16.52
N ARG A 259 -11.46 -6.18 16.17
CA ARG A 259 -11.61 -7.54 16.67
C ARG A 259 -11.96 -8.47 15.51
N TRP A 260 -11.22 -9.56 15.41
CA TRP A 260 -11.42 -10.55 14.35
C TRP A 260 -11.51 -11.95 14.96
N ILE A 261 -12.40 -12.79 14.43
CA ILE A 261 -12.36 -14.23 14.68
C ILE A 261 -11.56 -14.88 13.55
N VAL A 262 -10.45 -15.50 13.91
CA VAL A 262 -9.64 -16.31 13.01
C VAL A 262 -10.01 -17.77 13.27
N SER A 263 -10.47 -18.46 12.24
CA SER A 263 -10.81 -19.87 12.28
C SER A 263 -9.93 -20.65 11.32
N SER A 264 -9.43 -21.79 11.76
CA SER A 264 -8.76 -22.77 10.91
C SER A 264 -9.42 -24.14 11.04
N ALA A 265 -9.48 -24.88 9.94
CA ALA A 265 -10.02 -26.24 9.91
C ALA A 265 -9.07 -27.16 9.15
N LEU A 266 -8.55 -28.16 9.86
CA LEU A 266 -7.68 -29.19 9.31
C LEU A 266 -8.49 -30.47 9.09
N ASP A 267 -8.44 -31.03 7.88
CA ASP A 267 -8.98 -32.36 7.59
C ASP A 267 -8.08 -33.43 8.23
N ILE A 268 -8.63 -34.13 9.19
CA ILE A 268 -7.95 -35.20 9.92
C ILE A 268 -8.55 -36.59 9.61
N THR A 269 -9.38 -36.71 8.57
CA THR A 269 -10.10 -37.94 8.21
C THR A 269 -9.13 -39.08 7.98
N GLU A 270 -8.14 -38.91 7.12
CA GLU A 270 -7.12 -39.92 6.83
C GLU A 270 -6.24 -40.23 8.05
N LEU A 271 -5.90 -39.19 8.83
CA LEU A 271 -5.07 -39.34 10.03
C LEU A 271 -5.77 -40.23 11.08
N LEU A 272 -7.06 -40.02 11.32
CA LEU A 272 -7.84 -40.81 12.26
C LEU A 272 -8.02 -42.26 11.77
N ALA A 273 -8.34 -42.44 10.50
CA ALA A 273 -8.45 -43.76 9.89
C ALA A 273 -7.12 -44.57 9.98
N ALA A 274 -6.00 -43.90 9.71
CA ALA A 274 -4.68 -44.50 9.86
C ALA A 274 -4.35 -44.87 11.33
N LYS A 275 -4.72 -44.00 12.28
CA LYS A 275 -4.53 -44.22 13.71
C LYS A 275 -5.36 -45.41 14.18
N GLU A 276 -6.66 -45.50 13.85
CA GLU A 276 -7.55 -46.59 14.21
C GLU A 276 -7.03 -47.91 13.67
N LYS A 277 -6.59 -47.94 12.42
CA LYS A 277 -5.99 -49.13 11.81
C LYS A 277 -4.73 -49.59 12.56
N ALA A 278 -3.84 -48.65 12.90
CA ALA A 278 -2.62 -49.00 13.64
C ALA A 278 -2.91 -49.49 15.07
N GLU A 279 -3.93 -48.95 15.74
CA GLU A 279 -4.38 -49.40 17.05
C GLU A 279 -4.99 -50.83 16.99
N GLU A 280 -5.79 -51.12 15.94
CA GLU A 280 -6.34 -52.43 15.72
C GLU A 280 -5.26 -53.48 15.43
N ASP A 281 -4.31 -53.17 14.54
CA ASP A 281 -3.15 -54.01 14.24
C ASP A 281 -2.33 -54.34 15.51
N ASN A 282 -2.09 -53.33 16.37
CA ASN A 282 -1.42 -53.52 17.65
C ASN A 282 -2.22 -54.44 18.61
N ARG A 283 -3.54 -54.25 18.67
CA ARG A 283 -4.42 -55.10 19.49
C ARG A 283 -4.40 -56.57 19.03
N LEU A 284 -4.51 -56.77 17.72
CA LEU A 284 -4.44 -58.12 17.13
C LEU A 284 -3.08 -58.79 17.39
N LYS A 285 -1.98 -58.03 17.21
CA LYS A 285 -0.62 -58.52 17.50
C LYS A 285 -0.44 -58.89 18.97
N SER A 286 -0.96 -58.08 19.90
CA SER A 286 -0.91 -58.33 21.32
C SER A 286 -1.72 -59.56 21.72
N ALA A 287 -2.93 -59.75 21.16
CA ALA A 287 -3.78 -60.91 21.37
C ALA A 287 -3.13 -62.20 20.81
N PHE A 288 -2.52 -62.11 19.60
CA PHE A 288 -1.79 -63.22 19.02
C PHE A 288 -0.61 -63.67 19.89
N LEU A 289 0.22 -62.73 20.39
CA LEU A 289 1.35 -63.03 21.28
C LEU A 289 0.90 -63.60 22.62
N ALA A 290 -0.24 -63.17 23.19
CA ALA A 290 -0.81 -63.67 24.40
C ALA A 290 -1.28 -65.15 24.23
N ASN A 291 -1.99 -65.45 23.10
CA ASN A 291 -2.44 -66.83 22.79
C ASN A 291 -1.27 -67.80 22.53
N MET A 292 -0.24 -67.33 21.75
CA MET A 292 1.00 -68.11 21.54
C MET A 292 1.74 -68.38 22.85
N SER A 293 1.78 -67.44 23.78
CA SER A 293 2.41 -67.62 25.09
C SER A 293 1.66 -68.59 25.97
N GLN A 294 0.34 -68.69 25.85
CA GLN A 294 -0.49 -69.69 26.53
C GLN A 294 -0.29 -71.13 25.95
N GLU A 295 -0.26 -71.25 24.62
CA GLU A 295 -0.01 -72.53 23.95
C GLU A 295 1.37 -73.13 24.23
N ILE A 296 2.42 -72.25 24.31
CA ILE A 296 3.79 -72.64 24.65
C ILE A 296 3.92 -73.05 26.15
N ARG A 297 3.01 -72.56 27.01
CA ARG A 297 3.06 -72.78 28.47
C ARG A 297 2.34 -74.02 28.90
N THR A 298 1.60 -74.72 28.02
CA THR A 298 0.91 -76.01 28.31
C THR A 298 1.85 -77.14 27.95
N PRO A 299 2.40 -77.94 28.92
CA PRO A 299 3.24 -79.10 28.64
C PRO A 299 2.43 -80.23 28.12
#